data_350db8f1e119a47cbdd9b4f6362eaba1
#
_entry.id   350db8f1e119a47cbdd9b4f6362eaba1
#
_cell.length_a   1.000
_cell.length_b   1.000
_cell.length_c   1.000
_cell.angle_alpha   90.00
_cell.angle_beta   90.00
_cell.angle_gamma   90.00
#
_symmetry.space_group_name_H-M   'P 1'
#
loop_
_entity.id
_entity.type
_entity.pdbx_description
1 polymer ?
#
loop_
_entity_poly.entity_id
_entity_poly.type
_entity_poly.pdbx_seq_one_letter_code
_entity_poly.pdbx_strand_id
1 'polypeptide(L)'
;NLASALSQQGKKILVIDLDPQGNATTGLGLSNTDQSDQTIYGILNGTMSISNVIKKTKFQNLDLITSNVDLSGLEVETAGDSERAFILKTKLTAYFNDSRTFYDYVLIDCPPSLSLLTVMALVSSNSLLVPLQTEFFALEGLTQLMKTIERIKDNLNPNLSIQGILLTMYDRRNKLSSQVETEARNYFKEKVYQTVIPRNVRLS
;
A
#
# COMPACT_ATOMS: atom_id res chain seq x y z
N ASN A 1 9.17 2.96 -5.27
CA ASN A 1 10.62 2.81 -5.01
C ASN A 1 10.96 1.43 -4.41
N LEU A 2 10.30 0.96 -3.34
CA LEU A 2 10.58 -0.34 -2.73
C LEU A 2 10.39 -1.50 -3.73
N ALA A 3 9.27 -1.50 -4.47
CA ALA A 3 8.98 -2.51 -5.49
C ALA A 3 10.08 -2.60 -6.55
N SER A 4 10.54 -1.45 -7.05
CA SER A 4 11.63 -1.37 -8.03
C SER A 4 12.96 -1.88 -7.45
N ALA A 5 13.27 -1.54 -6.20
CA ALA A 5 14.48 -2.02 -5.54
C ALA A 5 14.48 -3.55 -5.36
N LEU A 6 13.35 -4.13 -4.96
CA LEU A 6 13.19 -5.57 -4.81
C LEU A 6 13.26 -6.30 -6.18
N SER A 7 12.64 -5.74 -7.22
CA SER A 7 12.67 -6.33 -8.56
C SER A 7 14.08 -6.34 -9.16
N GLN A 8 14.90 -5.32 -8.89
CA GLN A 8 16.33 -5.29 -9.28
C GLN A 8 17.16 -6.36 -8.55
N GLN A 9 16.70 -6.83 -7.38
CA GLN A 9 17.30 -7.96 -6.67
C GLN A 9 16.76 -9.32 -7.15
N GLY A 10 16.06 -9.36 -8.28
CA GLY A 10 15.54 -10.58 -8.88
C GLY A 10 14.21 -11.06 -8.29
N LYS A 11 13.59 -10.32 -7.36
CA LYS A 11 12.29 -10.68 -6.80
C LYS A 11 11.17 -10.35 -7.79
N LYS A 12 10.21 -11.24 -7.92
CA LYS A 12 9.02 -11.04 -8.75
C LYS A 12 7.94 -10.33 -7.94
N ILE A 13 7.58 -9.12 -8.34
CA ILE A 13 6.74 -8.20 -7.58
C ILE A 13 5.45 -7.90 -8.36
N LEU A 14 4.32 -7.94 -7.66
CA LEU A 14 3.09 -7.32 -8.09
C LEU A 14 2.83 -6.09 -7.23
N VAL A 15 2.67 -4.93 -7.85
CA VAL A 15 2.16 -3.73 -7.18
C VAL A 15 0.67 -3.61 -7.49
N ILE A 16 -0.12 -3.31 -6.46
CA ILE A 16 -1.53 -2.96 -6.59
C ILE A 16 -1.67 -1.51 -6.14
N ASP A 17 -1.96 -0.62 -7.07
CA ASP A 17 -2.27 0.77 -6.77
C ASP A 17 -3.73 0.85 -6.33
N LEU A 18 -3.96 1.12 -5.05
CA LEU A 18 -5.30 1.23 -4.44
C LEU A 18 -5.62 2.68 -4.06
N ASP A 19 -4.86 3.64 -4.56
CA ASP A 19 -5.11 5.06 -4.38
C ASP A 19 -5.79 5.63 -5.64
N PRO A 20 -6.97 6.28 -5.53
CA PRO A 20 -7.63 6.95 -6.67
C PRO A 20 -6.76 7.99 -7.38
N GLN A 21 -5.75 8.55 -6.71
CA GLN A 21 -4.79 9.48 -7.31
C GLN A 21 -3.85 8.81 -8.32
N GLY A 22 -3.65 7.49 -8.25
CA GLY A 22 -2.85 6.74 -9.20
C GLY A 22 -1.36 7.10 -9.16
N ASN A 23 -0.82 7.48 -8.00
CA ASN A 23 0.57 7.90 -7.87
C ASN A 23 1.57 6.77 -8.11
N ALA A 24 1.27 5.55 -7.67
CA ALA A 24 2.10 4.39 -7.98
C ALA A 24 2.02 4.03 -9.47
N THR A 25 0.84 4.18 -10.09
CA THR A 25 0.60 3.97 -11.52
C THR A 25 1.50 4.86 -12.36
N THR A 26 1.44 6.17 -12.16
CA THR A 26 2.25 7.13 -12.90
C THR A 26 3.74 7.03 -12.57
N GLY A 27 4.07 6.79 -11.31
CA GLY A 27 5.45 6.61 -10.84
C GLY A 27 6.15 5.38 -11.43
N LEU A 28 5.40 4.35 -11.82
CA LEU A 28 5.92 3.16 -12.53
C LEU A 28 5.84 3.29 -14.06
N GLY A 29 5.42 4.46 -14.56
CA GLY A 29 5.45 4.82 -15.98
C GLY A 29 4.26 4.33 -16.79
N LEU A 30 3.13 4.03 -16.13
CA LEU A 30 1.87 3.71 -16.79
C LEU A 30 0.89 4.89 -16.68
N SER A 31 -0.11 4.90 -17.57
CA SER A 31 -1.13 5.94 -17.57
C SER A 31 -2.23 5.62 -16.56
N ASN A 32 -2.73 6.65 -15.88
CA ASN A 32 -3.93 6.57 -15.05
C ASN A 32 -5.21 6.95 -15.84
N THR A 33 -5.11 7.13 -17.16
CA THR A 33 -6.23 7.44 -18.07
C THR A 33 -6.84 6.20 -18.71
N ASP A 34 -6.48 5.00 -18.22
CA ASP A 34 -7.07 3.75 -18.69
C ASP A 34 -8.59 3.74 -18.45
N GLN A 35 -9.31 2.97 -19.27
CA GLN A 35 -10.72 2.73 -19.04
C GLN A 35 -10.92 2.15 -17.63
N SER A 36 -11.96 2.59 -16.93
CA SER A 36 -12.25 2.21 -15.54
C SER A 36 -12.11 0.74 -15.25
N ASP A 37 -12.68 -0.07 -16.12
CA ASP A 37 -12.70 -1.52 -15.95
C ASP A 37 -11.32 -2.18 -16.09
N GLN A 38 -10.35 -1.52 -16.74
CA GLN A 38 -8.99 -2.05 -16.91
C GLN A 38 -8.04 -1.64 -15.78
N THR A 39 -8.59 -1.36 -14.60
CA THR A 39 -7.87 -0.97 -13.39
C THR A 39 -8.32 -1.81 -12.19
N ILE A 40 -7.79 -1.49 -11.02
CA ILE A 40 -8.24 -2.10 -9.76
C ILE A 40 -9.76 -1.91 -9.53
N TYR A 41 -10.34 -0.81 -10.02
CA TYR A 41 -11.77 -0.57 -9.92
C TYR A 41 -12.59 -1.69 -10.57
N GLY A 42 -12.23 -2.13 -11.80
CA GLY A 42 -12.92 -3.21 -12.49
C GLY A 42 -12.83 -4.56 -11.76
N ILE A 43 -11.76 -4.81 -11.00
CA ILE A 43 -11.67 -5.99 -10.15
C ILE A 43 -12.63 -5.89 -8.97
N LEU A 44 -12.68 -4.74 -8.32
CA LEU A 44 -13.45 -4.53 -7.09
C LEU A 44 -14.96 -4.45 -7.36
N ASN A 45 -15.38 -3.88 -8.48
CA ASN A 45 -16.78 -3.86 -8.90
C ASN A 45 -17.25 -5.18 -9.56
N GLY A 46 -16.30 -6.10 -9.83
CA GLY A 46 -16.60 -7.44 -10.37
C GLY A 46 -16.72 -7.52 -11.88
N THR A 47 -16.41 -6.47 -12.64
CA THR A 47 -16.46 -6.47 -14.12
C THR A 47 -15.24 -7.16 -14.74
N MET A 48 -14.09 -7.20 -14.05
CA MET A 48 -12.83 -7.76 -14.55
C MET A 48 -12.21 -8.79 -13.61
N SER A 49 -11.47 -9.72 -14.21
CA SER A 49 -10.58 -10.62 -13.47
C SER A 49 -9.20 -9.99 -13.28
N ILE A 50 -8.49 -10.40 -12.22
CA ILE A 50 -7.13 -9.93 -11.95
C ILE A 50 -6.19 -10.19 -13.13
N SER A 51 -6.28 -11.37 -13.76
CA SER A 51 -5.45 -11.75 -14.91
C SER A 51 -5.55 -10.77 -16.08
N ASN A 52 -6.70 -10.15 -16.28
CA ASN A 52 -6.97 -9.25 -17.40
C ASN A 52 -6.48 -7.82 -17.19
N VAL A 53 -6.21 -7.43 -15.94
CA VAL A 53 -5.81 -6.05 -15.60
C VAL A 53 -4.35 -5.92 -15.17
N ILE A 54 -3.64 -7.04 -14.95
CA ILE A 54 -2.20 -7.00 -14.66
C ILE A 54 -1.44 -6.49 -15.87
N LYS A 55 -0.66 -5.43 -15.69
CA LYS A 55 0.17 -4.79 -16.71
C LYS A 55 1.65 -4.98 -16.42
N LYS A 56 2.43 -5.19 -17.48
CA LYS A 56 3.89 -5.20 -17.40
C LYS A 56 4.39 -3.77 -17.29
N THR A 57 5.35 -3.54 -16.39
CA THR A 57 6.05 -2.26 -16.32
C THR A 57 7.34 -2.31 -17.15
N LYS A 58 8.02 -1.16 -17.29
CA LYS A 58 9.36 -1.10 -17.89
C LYS A 58 10.45 -1.79 -17.05
N PHE A 59 10.15 -2.14 -15.80
CA PHE A 59 11.07 -2.82 -14.91
C PHE A 59 10.89 -4.32 -15.01
N GLN A 60 12.00 -5.04 -15.16
CA GLN A 60 11.96 -6.51 -15.14
C GLN A 60 11.45 -7.02 -13.80
N ASN A 61 10.66 -8.09 -13.80
CA ASN A 61 10.08 -8.73 -12.61
C ASN A 61 9.13 -7.84 -11.79
N LEU A 62 8.58 -6.76 -12.37
CA LEU A 62 7.64 -5.88 -11.71
C LEU A 62 6.41 -5.68 -12.56
N ASP A 63 5.29 -6.19 -12.08
CA ASP A 63 3.97 -6.04 -12.66
C ASP A 63 3.13 -5.07 -11.83
N LEU A 64 2.11 -4.46 -12.44
CA LEU A 64 1.25 -3.46 -11.80
C LEU A 64 -0.21 -3.70 -12.15
N ILE A 65 -1.08 -3.57 -11.14
CA ILE A 65 -2.51 -3.28 -11.30
C ILE A 65 -2.69 -1.80 -11.08
N THR A 66 -3.12 -1.09 -12.14
CA THR A 66 -3.25 0.37 -12.16
C THR A 66 -4.48 0.85 -11.41
N SER A 67 -4.49 2.12 -11.00
CA SER A 67 -5.63 2.83 -10.43
C SER A 67 -6.02 4.04 -11.28
N ASN A 68 -7.24 4.51 -11.06
CA ASN A 68 -7.73 5.77 -11.60
C ASN A 68 -8.77 6.41 -10.64
N VAL A 69 -9.26 7.60 -11.01
CA VAL A 69 -10.16 8.41 -10.18
C VAL A 69 -11.52 7.72 -9.91
N ASP A 70 -11.96 6.80 -10.77
CA ASP A 70 -13.25 6.10 -10.62
C ASP A 70 -13.29 5.23 -9.35
N LEU A 71 -12.12 4.80 -8.87
CA LEU A 71 -12.00 4.08 -7.59
C LEU A 71 -12.58 4.89 -6.40
N SER A 72 -12.67 6.22 -6.49
CA SER A 72 -13.30 7.06 -5.46
C SER A 72 -14.79 6.77 -5.27
N GLY A 73 -15.49 6.27 -6.29
CA GLY A 73 -16.91 5.91 -6.25
C GLY A 73 -17.21 4.63 -5.48
N LEU A 74 -16.22 3.75 -5.35
CA LEU A 74 -16.41 2.40 -4.83
C LEU A 74 -17.04 2.36 -3.43
N GLU A 75 -16.68 3.30 -2.55
CA GLU A 75 -17.21 3.35 -1.18
C GLU A 75 -18.71 3.57 -1.15
N VAL A 76 -19.23 4.41 -2.03
CA VAL A 76 -20.66 4.68 -2.18
C VAL A 76 -21.38 3.52 -2.85
N GLU A 77 -20.79 2.96 -3.91
CA GLU A 77 -21.35 1.85 -4.67
C GLU A 77 -21.49 0.57 -3.84
N THR A 78 -20.55 0.34 -2.92
CA THR A 78 -20.54 -0.83 -2.04
C THR A 78 -21.14 -0.58 -0.66
N ALA A 79 -21.80 0.57 -0.42
CA ALA A 79 -22.30 0.95 0.91
C ALA A 79 -23.28 -0.07 1.51
N GLY A 80 -24.05 -0.77 0.67
CA GLY A 80 -25.00 -1.81 1.07
C GLY A 80 -24.41 -3.20 1.26
N ASP A 81 -23.14 -3.42 0.92
CA ASP A 81 -22.48 -4.71 1.02
C ASP A 81 -21.74 -4.84 2.37
N SER A 82 -22.21 -5.76 3.22
CA SER A 82 -21.58 -6.07 4.52
C SER A 82 -20.18 -6.66 4.39
N GLU A 83 -19.87 -7.32 3.26
CA GLU A 83 -18.58 -7.96 3.00
C GLU A 83 -17.61 -7.05 2.22
N ARG A 84 -17.96 -5.80 1.99
CA ARG A 84 -17.16 -4.85 1.19
C ARG A 84 -15.69 -4.76 1.61
N ALA A 85 -15.39 -4.90 2.88
CA ALA A 85 -14.01 -4.89 3.39
C ALA A 85 -13.17 -6.09 2.92
N PHE A 86 -13.82 -7.19 2.53
CA PHE A 86 -13.19 -8.44 2.13
C PHE A 86 -13.11 -8.64 0.59
N ILE A 87 -13.70 -7.74 -0.21
CA ILE A 87 -13.75 -7.90 -1.68
C ILE A 87 -12.35 -8.14 -2.24
N LEU A 88 -11.37 -7.27 -1.93
CA LEU A 88 -10.00 -7.40 -2.43
C LEU A 88 -9.36 -8.72 -1.99
N LYS A 89 -9.50 -9.08 -0.72
CA LYS A 89 -8.97 -10.34 -0.17
C LYS A 89 -9.53 -11.55 -0.91
N THR A 90 -10.83 -11.58 -1.13
CA THR A 90 -11.52 -12.67 -1.83
C THR A 90 -11.02 -12.82 -3.27
N LYS A 91 -10.90 -11.69 -4.00
CA LYS A 91 -10.39 -11.69 -5.38
C LYS A 91 -8.93 -12.14 -5.46
N LEU A 92 -8.06 -11.65 -4.57
CA LEU A 92 -6.65 -12.06 -4.52
C LEU A 92 -6.51 -13.54 -4.16
N THR A 93 -7.25 -14.02 -3.17
CA THR A 93 -7.22 -15.43 -2.77
C THR A 93 -7.63 -16.34 -3.91
N ALA A 94 -8.72 -16.04 -4.60
CA ALA A 94 -9.16 -16.78 -5.77
C ALA A 94 -8.11 -16.80 -6.88
N TYR A 95 -7.53 -15.64 -7.19
CA TYR A 95 -6.50 -15.53 -8.22
C TYR A 95 -5.25 -16.37 -7.89
N PHE A 96 -4.72 -16.29 -6.67
CA PHE A 96 -3.50 -17.02 -6.31
C PHE A 96 -3.72 -18.52 -6.13
N ASN A 97 -4.93 -18.97 -5.84
CA ASN A 97 -5.25 -20.39 -5.79
C ASN A 97 -5.33 -21.02 -7.19
N ASP A 98 -5.79 -20.27 -8.20
CA ASP A 98 -5.99 -20.75 -9.57
C ASP A 98 -4.77 -20.46 -10.48
N SER A 99 -4.01 -19.42 -10.19
CA SER A 99 -2.93 -18.94 -11.03
C SER A 99 -1.68 -19.80 -10.89
N ARG A 100 -1.05 -20.12 -12.03
CA ARG A 100 0.32 -20.65 -12.08
C ARG A 100 1.37 -19.54 -11.92
N THR A 101 0.93 -18.28 -11.81
CA THR A 101 1.82 -17.13 -11.67
C THR A 101 2.20 -16.96 -10.20
N PHE A 102 3.49 -16.95 -9.93
CA PHE A 102 4.04 -16.76 -8.60
C PHE A 102 4.65 -15.35 -8.50
N TYR A 103 4.38 -14.65 -7.39
CA TYR A 103 5.06 -13.43 -6.98
C TYR A 103 5.72 -13.66 -5.62
N ASP A 104 6.96 -13.17 -5.46
CA ASP A 104 7.62 -13.18 -4.16
C ASP A 104 6.93 -12.23 -3.18
N TYR A 105 6.48 -11.07 -3.69
CA TYR A 105 5.75 -10.07 -2.92
C TYR A 105 4.62 -9.45 -3.72
N VAL A 106 3.51 -9.18 -3.02
CA VAL A 106 2.42 -8.31 -3.49
C VAL A 106 2.43 -7.08 -2.61
N LEU A 107 2.66 -5.91 -3.20
CA LEU A 107 2.69 -4.63 -2.49
C LEU A 107 1.43 -3.84 -2.83
N ILE A 108 0.63 -3.51 -1.82
CA ILE A 108 -0.57 -2.69 -1.98
C ILE A 108 -0.24 -1.27 -1.56
N ASP A 109 -0.28 -0.34 -2.52
CA ASP A 109 -0.16 1.10 -2.26
C ASP A 109 -1.55 1.67 -2.01
N CYS A 110 -1.77 2.27 -0.85
CA CYS A 110 -3.09 2.73 -0.43
C CYS A 110 -3.06 4.20 -0.02
N PRO A 111 -4.22 4.91 -0.10
CA PRO A 111 -4.29 6.32 0.26
C PRO A 111 -3.94 6.55 1.74
N PRO A 112 -3.46 7.76 2.09
CA PRO A 112 -3.08 8.09 3.48
C PRO A 112 -4.28 8.20 4.44
N SER A 113 -5.51 8.25 3.91
CA SER A 113 -6.73 8.30 4.69
C SER A 113 -7.16 6.92 5.19
N LEU A 114 -7.83 6.86 6.35
CA LEU A 114 -8.43 5.63 6.88
C LEU A 114 -9.82 5.39 6.24
N SER A 115 -9.86 5.30 4.91
CA SER A 115 -11.05 5.01 4.10
C SER A 115 -11.32 3.50 3.98
N LEU A 116 -12.41 3.13 3.31
CA LEU A 116 -12.71 1.75 2.96
C LEU A 116 -11.56 1.08 2.20
N LEU A 117 -10.90 1.79 1.28
CA LEU A 117 -9.78 1.27 0.49
C LEU A 117 -8.60 0.86 1.39
N THR A 118 -8.27 1.68 2.38
CA THR A 118 -7.22 1.35 3.37
C THR A 118 -7.63 0.14 4.22
N VAL A 119 -8.90 0.04 4.61
CA VAL A 119 -9.41 -1.15 5.33
C VAL A 119 -9.29 -2.40 4.46
N MET A 120 -9.69 -2.34 3.17
CA MET A 120 -9.52 -3.45 2.22
C MET A 120 -8.06 -3.87 2.08
N ALA A 121 -7.12 -2.92 2.01
CA ALA A 121 -5.70 -3.21 1.95
C ALA A 121 -5.22 -3.95 3.20
N LEU A 122 -5.56 -3.47 4.39
CA LEU A 122 -5.18 -4.08 5.67
C LEU A 122 -5.80 -5.48 5.87
N VAL A 123 -7.05 -5.67 5.45
CA VAL A 123 -7.74 -6.97 5.51
C VAL A 123 -7.10 -7.98 4.57
N SER A 124 -6.57 -7.52 3.43
CA SER A 124 -5.97 -8.36 2.38
C SER A 124 -4.49 -8.66 2.62
N SER A 125 -3.84 -7.96 3.56
CA SER A 125 -2.39 -8.02 3.77
C SER A 125 -1.99 -8.97 4.89
N ASN A 126 -0.78 -9.53 4.78
CA ASN A 126 -0.13 -10.30 5.85
C ASN A 126 0.64 -9.38 6.80
N SER A 127 1.25 -8.33 6.25
CA SER A 127 2.05 -7.38 7.02
C SER A 127 1.94 -5.97 6.48
N LEU A 128 2.20 -5.00 7.35
CA LEU A 128 2.16 -3.58 7.07
C LEU A 128 3.54 -2.96 7.25
N LEU A 129 4.04 -2.30 6.21
CA LEU A 129 5.17 -1.38 6.29
C LEU A 129 4.64 0.05 6.37
N VAL A 130 5.05 0.79 7.41
CA VAL A 130 4.60 2.16 7.64
C VAL A 130 5.71 3.14 7.28
N PRO A 131 5.63 3.85 6.14
CA PRO A 131 6.51 4.99 5.88
C PRO A 131 6.09 6.17 6.76
N LEU A 132 7.01 6.68 7.58
CA LEU A 132 6.78 7.80 8.49
C LEU A 132 7.65 8.97 8.08
N GLN A 133 7.04 10.07 7.62
CA GLN A 133 7.76 11.32 7.40
C GLN A 133 8.13 11.94 8.75
N THR A 134 9.37 12.46 8.87
CA THR A 134 9.88 13.04 10.13
C THR A 134 9.43 14.49 10.32
N GLU A 135 8.09 14.67 10.42
CA GLU A 135 7.41 15.96 10.57
C GLU A 135 6.67 16.09 11.91
N PHE A 136 6.20 17.29 12.25
CA PHE A 136 5.69 17.62 13.59
C PHE A 136 4.57 16.71 14.09
N PHE A 137 3.59 16.37 13.25
CA PHE A 137 2.45 15.52 13.65
C PHE A 137 2.65 14.01 13.38
N ALA A 138 3.87 13.60 13.04
CA ALA A 138 4.17 12.23 12.65
C ALA A 138 3.76 11.18 13.70
N LEU A 139 4.07 11.44 14.95
CA LEU A 139 3.83 10.49 16.06
C LEU A 139 2.35 10.41 16.46
N GLU A 140 1.64 11.52 16.37
CA GLU A 140 0.20 11.53 16.62
C GLU A 140 -0.54 10.70 15.56
N GLY A 141 -0.24 10.93 14.28
CA GLY A 141 -0.79 10.15 13.17
C GLY A 141 -0.45 8.67 13.28
N LEU A 142 0.80 8.35 13.65
CA LEU A 142 1.23 6.96 13.87
C LEU A 142 0.47 6.30 15.01
N THR A 143 0.22 7.01 16.11
CA THR A 143 -0.53 6.49 17.26
C THR A 143 -1.98 6.16 16.86
N GLN A 144 -2.61 7.04 16.08
CA GLN A 144 -3.97 6.79 15.57
C GLN A 144 -4.00 5.61 14.60
N LEU A 145 -3.00 5.49 13.72
CA LEU A 145 -2.85 4.34 12.82
C LEU A 145 -2.71 3.04 13.63
N MET A 146 -1.89 3.01 14.68
CA MET A 146 -1.73 1.81 15.53
C MET A 146 -3.06 1.34 16.13
N LYS A 147 -3.87 2.27 16.67
CA LYS A 147 -5.20 1.93 17.21
C LYS A 147 -6.12 1.34 16.12
N THR A 148 -6.03 1.85 14.90
CA THR A 148 -6.82 1.31 13.79
C THR A 148 -6.34 -0.09 13.39
N ILE A 149 -5.02 -0.31 13.34
CA ILE A 149 -4.45 -1.64 13.06
C ILE A 149 -4.90 -2.65 14.11
N GLU A 150 -4.89 -2.30 15.39
CA GLU A 150 -5.39 -3.17 16.46
C GLU A 150 -6.86 -3.55 16.23
N ARG A 151 -7.73 -2.58 15.92
CA ARG A 151 -9.14 -2.86 15.60
C ARG A 151 -9.31 -3.78 14.39
N ILE A 152 -8.51 -3.59 13.36
CA ILE A 152 -8.52 -4.47 12.17
C ILE A 152 -8.07 -5.88 12.56
N LYS A 153 -7.04 -6.02 13.38
CA LYS A 153 -6.56 -7.31 13.85
C LYS A 153 -7.62 -8.04 14.67
N ASP A 154 -8.27 -7.34 15.57
CA ASP A 154 -9.24 -7.95 16.48
C ASP A 154 -10.51 -8.40 15.77
N ASN A 155 -10.91 -7.71 14.70
CA ASN A 155 -12.24 -7.93 14.09
C ASN A 155 -12.21 -8.49 12.67
N LEU A 156 -11.15 -8.20 11.87
CA LEU A 156 -11.17 -8.44 10.42
C LEU A 156 -9.99 -9.27 9.92
N ASN A 157 -8.78 -9.09 10.49
CA ASN A 157 -7.58 -9.80 10.06
C ASN A 157 -6.62 -10.09 11.22
N PRO A 158 -6.87 -11.15 12.01
CA PRO A 158 -6.03 -11.50 13.17
C PRO A 158 -4.55 -11.77 12.84
N ASN A 159 -4.26 -12.13 11.59
CA ASN A 159 -2.91 -12.45 11.14
C ASN A 159 -2.10 -11.23 10.68
N LEU A 160 -2.71 -10.03 10.63
CA LEU A 160 -2.00 -8.81 10.23
C LEU A 160 -0.88 -8.50 11.22
N SER A 161 0.34 -8.32 10.72
CA SER A 161 1.50 -7.94 11.52
C SER A 161 2.06 -6.60 11.07
N ILE A 162 2.78 -5.90 11.95
CA ILE A 162 3.55 -4.71 11.59
C ILE A 162 4.95 -5.18 11.23
N GLN A 163 5.28 -5.10 9.94
CA GLN A 163 6.61 -5.42 9.41
C GLN A 163 7.66 -4.44 9.95
N GLY A 164 7.31 -3.16 9.98
CA GLY A 164 8.16 -2.13 10.54
C GLY A 164 7.72 -0.72 10.16
N ILE A 165 8.35 0.25 10.82
CA ILE A 165 8.20 1.67 10.59
C ILE A 165 9.48 2.18 9.93
N LEU A 166 9.37 2.76 8.74
CA LEU A 166 10.49 3.29 7.97
C LEU A 166 10.45 4.83 8.00
N LEU A 167 11.45 5.43 8.62
CA LEU A 167 11.58 6.89 8.63
C LEU A 167 11.96 7.37 7.24
N THR A 168 11.17 8.30 6.69
CA THR A 168 11.34 8.87 5.35
C THR A 168 11.44 10.38 5.39
N MET A 169 11.88 10.99 4.28
CA MET A 169 12.08 12.44 4.16
C MET A 169 12.96 13.00 5.28
N TYR A 170 13.91 12.18 5.74
CA TYR A 170 14.78 12.51 6.88
C TYR A 170 15.82 13.57 6.48
N ASP A 171 15.82 14.71 7.18
CA ASP A 171 16.85 15.74 7.02
C ASP A 171 17.70 15.83 8.28
N ARG A 172 18.98 15.39 8.20
CA ARG A 172 19.94 15.42 9.32
C ARG A 172 20.20 16.81 9.88
N ARG A 173 19.96 17.86 9.08
CA ARG A 173 20.16 19.27 9.49
C ARG A 173 18.97 19.80 10.29
N ASN A 174 17.83 19.11 10.23
CA ASN A 174 16.62 19.52 10.93
C ASN A 174 16.53 18.82 12.29
N LYS A 175 16.57 19.63 13.36
CA LYS A 175 16.42 19.13 14.75
C LYS A 175 15.11 18.39 14.97
N LEU A 176 14.04 18.79 14.30
CA LEU A 176 12.74 18.11 14.37
C LEU A 176 12.85 16.67 13.87
N SER A 177 13.55 16.42 12.76
CA SER A 177 13.74 15.06 12.24
C SER A 177 14.43 14.15 13.27
N SER A 178 15.48 14.64 13.92
CA SER A 178 16.20 13.89 14.97
C SER A 178 15.34 13.66 16.22
N GLN A 179 14.50 14.62 16.58
CA GLN A 179 13.57 14.49 17.71
C GLN A 179 12.51 13.43 17.41
N VAL A 180 11.85 13.50 16.25
CA VAL A 180 10.85 12.51 15.81
C VAL A 180 11.46 11.12 15.74
N GLU A 181 12.69 10.98 15.21
CA GLU A 181 13.41 9.71 15.20
C GLU A 181 13.61 9.16 16.61
N THR A 182 14.11 9.97 17.53
CA THR A 182 14.38 9.57 18.92
C THR A 182 13.09 9.11 19.61
N GLU A 183 12.02 9.87 19.47
CA GLU A 183 10.72 9.53 20.07
C GLU A 183 10.11 8.27 19.43
N ALA A 184 10.17 8.14 18.09
CA ALA A 184 9.70 6.94 17.39
C ALA A 184 10.45 5.69 17.87
N ARG A 185 11.79 5.75 17.98
CA ARG A 185 12.60 4.62 18.45
C ARG A 185 12.35 4.30 19.93
N ASN A 186 12.14 5.29 20.77
CA ASN A 186 11.82 5.08 22.19
C ASN A 186 10.46 4.40 22.38
N TYR A 187 9.45 4.78 21.59
CA TYR A 187 8.09 4.28 21.72
C TYR A 187 7.87 2.94 21.00
N PHE A 188 8.35 2.82 19.74
CA PHE A 188 8.11 1.65 18.90
C PHE A 188 9.28 0.65 18.88
N LYS A 189 10.41 1.01 19.49
CA LYS A 189 11.61 0.15 19.69
C LYS A 189 12.07 -0.52 18.39
N GLU A 190 12.17 -1.86 18.42
CA GLU A 190 12.66 -2.68 17.31
C GLU A 190 11.76 -2.65 16.05
N LYS A 191 10.55 -2.12 16.16
CA LYS A 191 9.67 -1.94 15.00
C LYS A 191 10.14 -0.81 14.08
N VAL A 192 11.00 0.10 14.54
CA VAL A 192 11.56 1.17 13.71
C VAL A 192 12.83 0.68 13.04
N TYR A 193 12.84 0.65 11.71
CA TYR A 193 14.04 0.27 10.94
C TYR A 193 15.23 1.15 11.28
N GLN A 194 16.43 0.55 11.36
CA GLN A 194 17.68 1.30 11.52
C GLN A 194 17.95 2.21 10.32
N THR A 195 17.62 1.72 9.13
CA THR A 195 17.72 2.48 7.89
C THR A 195 16.72 3.63 7.89
N VAL A 196 17.15 4.83 7.48
CA VAL A 196 16.29 5.98 7.21
C VAL A 196 16.41 6.36 5.73
N ILE A 197 15.33 6.85 5.14
CA ILE A 197 15.33 7.36 3.77
C ILE A 197 15.48 8.89 3.81
N PRO A 198 16.62 9.43 3.36
CA PRO A 198 16.86 10.85 3.42
C PRO A 198 15.95 11.62 2.45
N ARG A 199 15.66 12.88 2.79
CA ARG A 199 15.02 13.81 1.86
C ARG A 199 15.94 14.02 0.65
N ASN A 200 15.40 13.87 -0.54
CA ASN A 200 16.14 14.06 -1.78
C ASN A 200 15.36 15.01 -2.70
N VAL A 201 15.96 16.18 -2.98
CA VAL A 201 15.35 17.24 -3.83
C VAL A 201 15.06 16.76 -5.26
N ARG A 202 15.73 15.70 -5.73
CA ARG A 202 15.47 15.12 -7.07
C ARG A 202 14.28 14.16 -7.09
N LEU A 203 13.80 13.74 -5.91
CA LEU A 203 12.70 12.78 -5.75
C LEU A 203 11.46 13.42 -5.11
N SER A 204 11.53 14.71 -4.79
CA SER A 204 10.44 15.50 -4.18
C SER A 204 9.84 16.47 -5.18
#